data_a15fe336a7d7fd1c31cabcd10115df91
#
_entry.id   a15fe336a7d7fd1c31cabcd10115df91
#
_cell.length_a   1.000
_cell.length_b   1.000
_cell.length_c   1.000
_cell.angle_alpha   90.00
_cell.angle_beta   90.00
_cell.angle_gamma   90.00
#
_symmetry.space_group_name_H-M   'P 1'
#
loop_
_entity.id
_entity.type
_entity.pdbx_description
1 polymer ?
#
loop_
_entity_poly.entity_id
_entity_poly.type
_entity_poly.pdbx_seq_one_letter_code
_entity_poly.pdbx_strand_id
1 'polypeptide(L)' 'MKILILGDVVGQSGRKALKENLKKIIEKNNINFSIINGENAADDGKGITKEITDEFFSLGI' A
#
# COMPACT_ATOMS: atom_id res chain seq x y z
N MET A 1 1.52 4.52 19.98
CA MET A 1 1.83 4.27 18.55
C MET A 1 0.65 3.64 17.86
N LYS A 2 0.28 4.15 16.68
CA LYS A 2 -0.78 3.58 15.86
C LYS A 2 -0.19 2.90 14.64
N ILE A 3 -0.52 1.65 14.44
CA ILE A 3 -0.06 0.85 13.30
C ILE A 3 -1.26 0.51 12.42
N LEU A 4 -1.15 0.82 11.13
CA LEU A 4 -2.13 0.44 10.13
C LEU A 4 -1.69 -0.85 9.47
N ILE A 5 -2.54 -1.86 9.48
CA ILE A 5 -2.28 -3.12 8.79
C ILE A 5 -3.34 -3.29 7.71
N LEU A 6 -2.89 -3.36 6.47
CA LEU A 6 -3.76 -3.57 5.32
C LEU A 6 -3.62 -5.00 4.83
N GLY A 7 -4.69 -5.52 4.28
CA GLY A 7 -4.69 -6.85 3.70
C GLY A 7 -3.97 -6.90 2.35
N ASP A 8 -4.30 -7.91 1.57
CA ASP A 8 -3.67 -8.18 0.28
C ASP A 8 -3.99 -7.09 -0.75
N VAL A 9 -2.96 -6.48 -1.33
CA VAL A 9 -3.10 -5.51 -2.42
C VAL A 9 -2.95 -6.24 -3.73
N VAL A 10 -4.05 -6.40 -4.47
CA VAL A 10 -4.07 -7.20 -5.69
C VAL A 10 -4.11 -6.31 -6.93
N GLY A 11 -3.07 -6.44 -7.76
CA GLY A 11 -3.02 -5.87 -9.09
C GLY A 11 -3.13 -4.36 -9.15
N GLN A 12 -3.40 -3.86 -10.34
CA GLN A 12 -3.47 -2.44 -10.63
C GLN A 12 -4.59 -1.72 -9.88
N SER A 13 -5.76 -2.34 -9.76
CA SER A 13 -6.89 -1.75 -9.04
C SER A 13 -6.63 -1.60 -7.55
N GLY A 14 -5.97 -2.59 -6.94
CA GLY A 14 -5.57 -2.52 -5.54
C GLY A 14 -4.56 -1.40 -5.29
N ARG A 15 -3.56 -1.27 -6.16
CA ARG A 15 -2.58 -0.18 -6.08
C ARG A 15 -3.22 1.19 -6.26
N LYS A 16 -4.18 1.31 -7.18
CA LYS A 16 -4.91 2.57 -7.40
C LYS A 16 -5.69 3.00 -6.17
N ALA A 17 -6.41 2.06 -5.55
CA ALA A 17 -7.15 2.34 -4.33
C ALA A 17 -6.21 2.82 -3.21
N LEU A 18 -5.07 2.18 -3.06
CA LEU A 18 -4.06 2.56 -2.09
C LEU A 18 -3.52 3.96 -2.35
N LYS A 19 -3.16 4.25 -3.59
CA LYS A 19 -2.63 5.54 -4.01
C LYS A 19 -3.61 6.69 -3.73
N GLU A 20 -4.91 6.46 -3.94
CA GLU A 20 -5.94 7.47 -3.76
C GLU A 20 -6.31 7.72 -2.29
N ASN A 21 -6.11 6.74 -1.41
CA ASN A 21 -6.70 6.79 -0.07
C ASN A 21 -5.68 6.73 1.08
N LEU A 22 -4.51 6.15 0.89
CA LEU A 22 -3.60 5.83 2.00
C LEU A 22 -3.15 7.07 2.77
N LYS A 23 -2.72 8.13 2.07
CA LYS A 23 -2.24 9.34 2.75
C LYS A 23 -3.32 9.98 3.60
N LYS A 24 -4.56 9.98 3.12
CA LYS A 24 -5.71 10.53 3.86
C LYS A 24 -5.95 9.73 5.15
N ILE A 25 -5.85 8.41 5.07
CA ILE A 25 -6.05 7.54 6.23
C ILE A 25 -4.94 7.77 7.25
N ILE A 26 -3.70 7.84 6.79
CA ILE A 26 -2.55 8.07 7.66
C ILE A 26 -2.69 9.41 8.40
N GLU A 27 -3.01 10.48 7.69
CA GLU A 27 -3.15 11.80 8.27
C GLU A 27 -4.33 11.89 9.24
N LYS A 28 -5.49 11.39 8.81
CA LYS A 28 -6.73 11.46 9.61
C LYS A 28 -6.62 10.70 10.93
N ASN A 29 -5.90 9.59 10.93
CA ASN A 29 -5.82 8.69 12.09
C ASN A 29 -4.49 8.77 12.83
N ASN A 30 -3.59 9.67 12.43
CA ASN A 30 -2.26 9.80 13.04
C ASN A 30 -1.49 8.48 13.07
N ILE A 31 -1.46 7.78 11.92
CA ILE A 31 -0.79 6.51 11.79
C ILE A 31 0.73 6.71 11.80
N ASN A 32 1.43 5.96 12.63
CA ASN A 32 2.89 6.02 12.75
C ASN A 32 3.61 5.05 11.84
N PHE A 33 2.99 3.91 11.54
CA PHE A 33 3.60 2.85 10.76
C PHE A 33 2.55 2.13 9.94
N SER A 34 2.85 1.82 8.68
CA SER A 34 1.90 1.16 7.78
C SER A 34 2.51 -0.10 7.18
N ILE A 35 1.78 -1.21 7.29
CA ILE A 35 2.18 -2.52 6.79
C ILE A 35 1.15 -3.00 5.79
N ILE A 36 1.58 -3.49 4.64
CA ILE A 36 0.70 -4.11 3.65
C ILE A 36 1.24 -5.46 3.21
N ASN A 37 0.35 -6.30 2.70
CA ASN A 37 0.74 -7.51 1.99
C ASN A 37 0.81 -7.17 0.50
N GLY A 38 2.02 -7.15 -0.07
CA GLY A 38 2.25 -6.78 -1.46
C GLY A 38 2.59 -7.94 -2.40
N GLU A 39 2.42 -9.17 -1.96
CA GLU A 39 2.81 -10.35 -2.75
C GLU A 39 2.06 -10.49 -4.09
N ASN A 40 0.90 -9.85 -4.22
CA ASN A 40 0.05 -9.92 -5.41
C ASN A 40 -0.17 -8.54 -6.05
N ALA A 41 0.72 -7.59 -5.82
CA ALA A 41 0.52 -6.21 -6.24
C ALA A 41 0.80 -5.94 -7.73
N ALA A 42 1.51 -6.82 -8.41
CA ALA A 42 1.83 -6.66 -9.84
C ALA A 42 0.56 -6.72 -10.72
N ASP A 43 0.64 -6.21 -11.93
CA ASP A 43 -0.52 -6.07 -12.83
C ASP A 43 -1.24 -7.39 -13.10
N ASP A 44 -0.52 -8.51 -13.12
CA ASP A 44 -1.10 -9.84 -13.31
C ASP A 44 -1.68 -10.42 -12.00
N GLY A 45 -1.61 -9.68 -10.89
CA GLY A 45 -2.05 -10.16 -9.59
C GLY A 45 -1.08 -11.10 -8.91
N LYS A 46 0.14 -11.21 -9.40
CA LYS A 46 1.16 -12.13 -8.86
C LYS A 46 2.49 -11.43 -8.69
N GLY A 47 3.03 -11.49 -7.48
CA GLY A 47 4.32 -10.91 -7.17
C GLY A 47 4.30 -9.39 -7.04
N ILE A 48 5.49 -8.81 -6.94
CA ILE A 48 5.69 -7.37 -6.80
C ILE A 48 6.98 -7.00 -7.53
N THR A 49 6.99 -5.83 -8.18
CA THR A 49 8.18 -5.33 -8.85
C THR A 49 8.91 -4.32 -7.97
N LYS A 50 10.17 -4.03 -8.31
CA LYS A 50 10.94 -2.99 -7.62
C LYS A 50 10.25 -1.64 -7.73
N GLU A 51 9.75 -1.30 -8.92
CA GLU A 51 9.06 -0.04 -9.17
C GLU A 51 7.82 0.12 -8.29
N ILE A 52 7.04 -0.95 -8.15
CA ILE A 52 5.85 -0.95 -7.28
C ILE A 52 6.25 -0.84 -5.81
N THR A 53 7.32 -1.53 -5.40
CA THR A 53 7.84 -1.43 -4.03
C THR A 53 8.24 0.00 -3.70
N ASP A 54 8.98 0.65 -4.60
CA ASP A 54 9.41 2.04 -4.43
C ASP A 54 8.20 2.98 -4.36
N GLU A 55 7.18 2.74 -5.17
CA GLU A 55 5.93 3.51 -5.13
C GLU A 55 5.24 3.37 -3.77
N PHE A 56 5.15 2.16 -3.23
CA PHE A 56 4.55 1.94 -1.91
C PHE A 56 5.30 2.69 -0.82
N PHE A 57 6.62 2.65 -0.83
CA PHE A 57 7.41 3.40 0.15
C PHE A 57 7.19 4.90 0.02
N SER A 58 7.00 5.41 -1.18
CA SER A 58 6.71 6.84 -1.38
C SER A 58 5.35 7.25 -0.83
N LEU A 59 4.42 6.31 -0.68
CA LEU A 59 3.08 6.54 -0.14
C LEU A 59 3.04 6.49 1.39
N GLY A 60 4.12 6.05 2.04
CA GLY A 60 4.18 5.99 3.50
C GLY A 60 4.13 4.57 4.09
N ILE A 61 4.32 3.55 3.25
CA ILE A 61 4.43 2.17 3.73
C ILE A 61 5.76 1.95 4.44
#